data_7a94d6a16d07723a11aaa5ea3a626644
#
_entry.id   7a94d6a16d07723a11aaa5ea3a626644
#
_cell.length_a   1.000
_cell.length_b   1.000
_cell.length_c   1.000
_cell.angle_alpha   90.00
_cell.angle_beta   90.00
_cell.angle_gamma   90.00
#
_symmetry.space_group_name_H-M   'P 1'
#
loop_
_entity.id
_entity.type
_entity.pdbx_description
1 polymer ?
#
loop_
_entity_poly.entity_id
_entity_poly.type
_entity_poly.pdbx_seq_one_letter_code
_entity_poly.pdbx_strand_id
1 'polypeptide(L)'
;VVKQFQFARTGVNWSDYDAYEREIQVLRGLDHPSIPHYLDSFQTVAGFCMVQDYKNAPSLAMKTQWTPEQVKQIALSVLSILNYLQSQIPPVIHRDLKPENILVDEQLQVYLVDFGFARLGGGDIAVSSVIKGTLGFMPPEQMFNRQLSAASDLYSLGATLICLLTHTPSTEVGVLIDDTGRINFQQRIPELNPDFIRWLQKMVEPNVQNRYANANEALDALVPIKVLRPSPKTQVTKKVLPSLVGLTTLSFIVFTLVRVKPFFFNNIDVTVTTNLKSSTRLIRISKNPERIYFSVKLPDLPQGDYDSACQLFDESGILVGMGQSRLTLSAKEFSAWCWYDFNPNIDQSGDWTFKFFIDNEEVAQKTLHIVTP
;
A
#
# COMPACT_ATOMS: atom_id res chain seq x y z
N VAL A 1 19.08 -8.82 11.21
CA VAL A 1 19.00 -8.11 12.52
C VAL A 1 18.93 -9.12 13.64
N VAL A 2 19.58 -8.81 14.78
CA VAL A 2 19.41 -9.57 16.02
C VAL A 2 18.57 -8.75 16.98
N LYS A 3 17.41 -9.25 17.36
CA LYS A 3 16.54 -8.68 18.39
C LYS A 3 16.81 -9.43 19.68
N GLN A 4 17.30 -8.73 20.71
CA GLN A 4 17.59 -9.30 22.01
C GLN A 4 16.49 -8.97 23.00
N PHE A 5 15.92 -9.99 23.63
CA PHE A 5 14.94 -9.91 24.69
C PHE A 5 15.68 -10.08 26.01
N GLN A 6 15.80 -8.98 26.78
CA GLN A 6 16.48 -8.99 28.08
C GLN A 6 15.49 -9.33 29.17
N PHE A 7 15.85 -10.31 30.02
CA PHE A 7 15.11 -10.54 31.26
C PHE A 7 15.60 -9.56 32.33
N ALA A 8 14.67 -8.89 32.98
CA ALA A 8 15.00 -8.03 34.11
C ALA A 8 15.79 -8.85 35.16
N ARG A 9 16.88 -8.27 35.67
CA ARG A 9 17.84 -8.93 36.60
C ARG A 9 17.24 -9.45 37.93
N THR A 10 15.96 -9.17 38.22
CA THR A 10 15.30 -9.51 39.47
C THR A 10 13.88 -10.04 39.27
N GLY A 11 13.75 -11.11 38.52
CA GLY A 11 12.48 -11.80 38.34
C GLY A 11 12.16 -12.04 36.89
N VAL A 12 12.10 -13.29 36.49
CA VAL A 12 11.69 -13.70 35.13
C VAL A 12 10.27 -13.20 34.90
N ASN A 13 10.11 -12.20 34.04
CA ASN A 13 8.78 -11.80 33.57
C ASN A 13 8.33 -12.76 32.50
N TRP A 14 7.55 -13.75 32.84
CA TRP A 14 6.99 -14.75 31.92
C TRP A 14 6.29 -14.11 30.72
N SER A 15 5.78 -12.89 30.89
CA SER A 15 5.10 -12.16 29.78
C SER A 15 6.04 -11.79 28.64
N ASP A 16 7.33 -11.60 28.90
CA ASP A 16 8.33 -11.24 27.87
C ASP A 16 8.81 -12.50 27.14
N TYR A 17 8.92 -13.62 27.84
CA TYR A 17 9.19 -14.92 27.23
C TYR A 17 8.04 -15.34 26.30
N ASP A 18 6.79 -15.23 26.75
CA ASP A 18 5.61 -15.52 25.94
C ASP A 18 5.51 -14.63 24.70
N ALA A 19 5.94 -13.35 24.80
CA ALA A 19 5.97 -12.44 23.66
C ALA A 19 7.03 -12.87 22.62
N TYR A 20 8.21 -13.25 23.10
CA TYR A 20 9.31 -13.75 22.28
C TYR A 20 8.92 -15.03 21.52
N GLU A 21 8.42 -16.04 22.21
CA GLU A 21 8.01 -17.30 21.57
C GLU A 21 6.89 -17.08 20.55
N ARG A 22 5.95 -16.20 20.88
CA ARG A 22 4.84 -15.86 19.97
C ARG A 22 5.34 -15.17 18.72
N GLU A 23 6.27 -14.20 18.83
CA GLU A 23 6.84 -13.51 17.67
C GLU A 23 7.56 -14.50 16.74
N ILE A 24 8.34 -15.42 17.30
CA ILE A 24 8.99 -16.48 16.52
C ILE A 24 7.96 -17.38 15.84
N GLN A 25 6.96 -17.84 16.55
CA GLN A 25 5.92 -18.71 16.02
C GLN A 25 5.19 -18.05 14.84
N VAL A 26 4.84 -16.77 14.98
CA VAL A 26 4.19 -16.01 13.91
C VAL A 26 5.11 -15.84 12.72
N LEU A 27 6.35 -15.35 12.92
CA LEU A 27 7.27 -15.07 11.83
C LEU A 27 7.71 -16.32 11.07
N ARG A 28 7.83 -17.49 11.73
CA ARG A 28 8.13 -18.76 11.07
C ARG A 28 7.04 -19.20 10.09
N GLY A 29 5.81 -18.78 10.33
CA GLY A 29 4.67 -19.10 9.47
C GLY A 29 4.45 -18.12 8.33
N LEU A 30 5.20 -17.01 8.27
CA LEU A 30 5.00 -15.96 7.30
C LEU A 30 6.09 -15.95 6.22
N ASP A 31 5.67 -15.88 4.96
CA ASP A 31 6.54 -15.70 3.79
C ASP A 31 5.99 -14.57 2.92
N HIS A 32 6.49 -13.35 3.15
CA HIS A 32 6.06 -12.16 2.42
C HIS A 32 7.23 -11.17 2.28
N PRO A 33 7.50 -10.60 1.09
CA PRO A 33 8.67 -9.74 0.85
C PRO A 33 8.71 -8.48 1.72
N SER A 34 7.54 -8.00 2.16
CA SER A 34 7.41 -6.83 3.04
C SER A 34 7.39 -7.16 4.53
N ILE A 35 7.66 -8.39 4.91
CA ILE A 35 7.79 -8.84 6.30
C ILE A 35 9.19 -9.43 6.48
N PRO A 36 9.91 -9.13 7.57
CA PRO A 36 11.19 -9.79 7.82
C PRO A 36 11.03 -11.31 8.00
N HIS A 37 11.81 -12.10 7.28
CA HIS A 37 11.86 -13.55 7.50
C HIS A 37 12.56 -13.87 8.82
N TYR A 38 12.02 -14.81 9.57
CA TYR A 38 12.72 -15.44 10.66
C TYR A 38 13.89 -16.27 10.12
N LEU A 39 15.10 -16.10 10.69
CA LEU A 39 16.29 -16.81 10.28
C LEU A 39 16.74 -17.82 11.33
N ASP A 40 16.85 -17.38 12.60
CA ASP A 40 17.33 -18.20 13.70
C ASP A 40 16.93 -17.63 15.07
N SER A 41 17.09 -18.45 16.12
CA SER A 41 16.95 -17.98 17.50
C SER A 41 17.88 -18.77 18.42
N PHE A 42 18.47 -18.09 19.39
CA PHE A 42 19.38 -18.67 20.35
C PHE A 42 19.31 -17.99 21.71
N GLN A 43 19.75 -18.69 22.74
CA GLN A 43 19.81 -18.17 24.09
C GLN A 43 21.24 -17.73 24.42
N THR A 44 21.34 -16.61 25.17
CA THR A 44 22.57 -16.10 25.75
C THR A 44 22.43 -15.96 27.27
N VAL A 45 23.53 -15.66 27.96
CA VAL A 45 23.49 -15.37 29.40
C VAL A 45 22.69 -14.11 29.75
N ALA A 46 22.43 -13.24 28.76
CA ALA A 46 21.72 -11.97 28.91
C ALA A 46 20.24 -12.06 28.48
N GLY A 47 19.79 -13.21 27.93
CA GLY A 47 18.41 -13.38 27.47
C GLY A 47 18.31 -14.16 26.15
N PHE A 48 17.15 -14.08 25.52
CA PHE A 48 16.90 -14.72 24.24
C PHE A 48 17.18 -13.77 23.08
N CYS A 49 17.67 -14.31 21.97
CA CYS A 49 17.95 -13.57 20.74
C CYS A 49 17.18 -14.20 19.59
N MET A 50 16.54 -13.37 18.77
CA MET A 50 15.93 -13.74 17.51
C MET A 50 16.68 -13.05 16.36
N VAL A 51 16.97 -13.81 15.32
CA VAL A 51 17.62 -13.34 14.09
C VAL A 51 16.58 -13.28 12.98
N GLN A 52 16.48 -12.14 12.34
CA GLN A 52 15.56 -11.94 11.22
C GLN A 52 16.21 -11.10 10.11
N ASP A 53 15.62 -11.09 8.93
CA ASP A 53 16.02 -10.23 7.82
C ASP A 53 16.17 -8.77 8.26
N TYR A 54 17.14 -8.09 7.67
CA TYR A 54 17.24 -6.64 7.79
C TYR A 54 16.53 -5.96 6.62
N LYS A 55 15.55 -5.13 6.92
CA LYS A 55 14.91 -4.24 5.94
C LYS A 55 15.58 -2.87 6.06
N ASN A 56 16.33 -2.46 5.02
CA ASN A 56 17.08 -1.21 5.02
C ASN A 56 16.16 -0.03 4.67
N ALA A 57 15.32 0.33 5.61
CA ALA A 57 14.38 1.42 5.47
C ALA A 57 14.13 2.09 6.84
N PRO A 58 14.00 3.42 6.91
CA PRO A 58 13.64 4.12 8.14
C PRO A 58 12.17 3.86 8.50
N SER A 59 11.83 3.96 9.79
CA SER A 59 10.44 3.93 10.23
C SER A 59 9.70 5.22 9.86
N LEU A 60 8.38 5.14 9.71
CA LEU A 60 7.55 6.31 9.45
C LEU A 60 7.67 7.39 10.54
N ALA A 61 8.03 7.01 11.77
CA ALA A 61 8.25 7.93 12.87
C ALA A 61 9.47 8.84 12.67
N MET A 62 10.44 8.43 11.85
CA MET A 62 11.68 9.21 11.62
C MET A 62 11.49 10.35 10.62
N LYS A 63 10.51 10.28 9.73
CA LYS A 63 10.21 11.31 8.74
C LYS A 63 8.98 12.10 9.15
N THR A 64 9.12 13.41 9.32
CA THR A 64 8.07 14.29 9.85
C THR A 64 7.11 14.85 8.80
N GLN A 65 7.44 14.73 7.51
CA GLN A 65 6.63 15.30 6.44
C GLN A 65 6.35 14.25 5.35
N TRP A 66 5.06 13.99 5.14
CA TRP A 66 4.55 13.12 4.11
C TRP A 66 3.50 13.85 3.29
N THR A 67 3.53 13.77 1.96
CA THR A 67 2.44 14.29 1.15
C THR A 67 1.22 13.38 1.29
N PRO A 68 0.00 13.91 1.11
CA PRO A 68 -1.22 13.09 1.14
C PRO A 68 -1.19 11.91 0.15
N GLU A 69 -0.59 12.10 -1.03
CA GLU A 69 -0.41 11.05 -2.03
C GLU A 69 0.52 9.94 -1.54
N GLN A 70 1.64 10.31 -0.91
CA GLN A 70 2.55 9.32 -0.30
C GLN A 70 1.86 8.54 0.82
N VAL A 71 1.04 9.22 1.65
CA VAL A 71 0.26 8.56 2.69
C VAL A 71 -0.75 7.57 2.08
N LYS A 72 -1.39 7.91 0.97
CA LYS A 72 -2.25 6.95 0.25
C LYS A 72 -1.45 5.74 -0.25
N GLN A 73 -0.28 5.93 -0.84
CA GLN A 73 0.57 4.82 -1.31
C GLN A 73 0.99 3.90 -0.16
N ILE A 74 1.38 4.48 0.97
CA ILE A 74 1.69 3.74 2.19
C ILE A 74 0.46 2.94 2.66
N ALA A 75 -0.72 3.57 2.67
CA ALA A 75 -1.96 2.91 3.06
C ALA A 75 -2.29 1.70 2.17
N LEU A 76 -2.17 1.84 0.85
CA LEU A 76 -2.38 0.75 -0.11
C LEU A 76 -1.41 -0.42 0.15
N SER A 77 -0.13 -0.12 0.37
CA SER A 77 0.90 -1.13 0.63
C SER A 77 0.66 -1.85 1.97
N VAL A 78 0.35 -1.11 3.06
CA VAL A 78 0.05 -1.74 4.35
C VAL A 78 -1.22 -2.58 4.28
N LEU A 79 -2.27 -2.10 3.61
CA LEU A 79 -3.50 -2.88 3.42
C LEU A 79 -3.25 -4.17 2.66
N SER A 80 -2.36 -4.16 1.66
CA SER A 80 -1.94 -5.39 0.96
C SER A 80 -1.25 -6.38 1.90
N ILE A 81 -0.35 -5.90 2.78
CA ILE A 81 0.30 -6.74 3.80
C ILE A 81 -0.74 -7.29 4.78
N LEU A 82 -1.67 -6.45 5.25
CA LEU A 82 -2.73 -6.89 6.16
C LEU A 82 -3.66 -7.93 5.50
N ASN A 83 -3.97 -7.78 4.22
CA ASN A 83 -4.75 -8.76 3.47
C ASN A 83 -4.04 -10.13 3.45
N TYR A 84 -2.73 -10.13 3.21
CA TYR A 84 -1.91 -11.34 3.32
C TYR A 84 -1.97 -11.94 4.73
N LEU A 85 -1.82 -11.14 5.80
CA LEU A 85 -1.89 -11.62 7.19
C LEU A 85 -3.27 -12.21 7.51
N GLN A 86 -4.33 -11.58 7.04
CA GLN A 86 -5.72 -12.01 7.25
C GLN A 86 -6.08 -13.27 6.45
N SER A 87 -5.36 -13.58 5.37
CA SER A 87 -5.52 -14.79 4.58
C SER A 87 -4.83 -16.03 5.17
N GLN A 88 -3.99 -15.85 6.20
CA GLN A 88 -3.33 -16.97 6.85
C GLN A 88 -4.34 -17.87 7.60
N ILE A 89 -3.98 -19.13 7.82
CA ILE A 89 -4.81 -20.10 8.56
C ILE A 89 -4.01 -20.62 9.76
N PRO A 90 -4.33 -20.18 10.97
CA PRO A 90 -5.34 -19.17 11.35
C PRO A 90 -4.90 -17.73 10.97
N PRO A 91 -5.85 -16.79 10.78
CA PRO A 91 -5.54 -15.40 10.46
C PRO A 91 -4.63 -14.75 11.48
N VAL A 92 -3.70 -13.90 11.01
CA VAL A 92 -2.78 -13.15 11.87
C VAL A 92 -3.30 -11.72 12.05
N ILE A 93 -3.40 -11.28 13.29
CA ILE A 93 -3.70 -9.89 13.69
C ILE A 93 -2.45 -9.30 14.32
N HIS A 94 -1.96 -8.18 13.79
CA HIS A 94 -0.69 -7.56 14.19
C HIS A 94 -0.75 -6.90 15.57
N ARG A 95 -1.82 -6.13 15.87
CA ARG A 95 -2.15 -5.52 17.18
C ARG A 95 -1.31 -4.32 17.63
N ASP A 96 -0.23 -3.98 16.92
CA ASP A 96 0.62 -2.83 17.26
C ASP A 96 1.06 -2.06 16.00
N LEU A 97 0.09 -1.75 15.12
CA LEU A 97 0.36 -0.89 13.98
C LEU A 97 0.51 0.57 14.44
N LYS A 98 1.68 1.13 14.19
CA LYS A 98 2.04 2.51 14.52
C LYS A 98 3.21 2.96 13.63
N PRO A 99 3.52 4.26 13.58
CA PRO A 99 4.61 4.77 12.72
C PRO A 99 5.96 4.10 12.95
N GLU A 100 6.27 3.66 14.17
CA GLU A 100 7.53 3.00 14.53
C GLU A 100 7.68 1.62 13.90
N ASN A 101 6.57 0.90 13.71
CA ASN A 101 6.53 -0.48 13.24
C ASN A 101 6.29 -0.61 11.73
N ILE A 102 6.23 0.51 11.01
CA ILE A 102 6.11 0.55 9.55
C ILE A 102 7.35 1.24 9.00
N LEU A 103 8.15 0.50 8.22
CA LEU A 103 9.33 1.04 7.56
C LEU A 103 8.99 1.38 6.11
N VAL A 104 9.57 2.48 5.60
CA VAL A 104 9.36 2.91 4.21
C VAL A 104 10.69 3.41 3.65
N ASP A 105 11.13 2.82 2.53
CA ASP A 105 12.33 3.25 1.84
C ASP A 105 12.08 4.46 0.91
N GLU A 106 13.13 4.90 0.22
CA GLU A 106 13.07 6.04 -0.69
C GLU A 106 12.18 5.80 -1.92
N GLN A 107 11.94 4.54 -2.28
CA GLN A 107 11.08 4.12 -3.37
C GLN A 107 9.62 3.88 -2.93
N LEU A 108 9.28 4.26 -1.69
CA LEU A 108 7.99 4.02 -1.05
C LEU A 108 7.65 2.53 -0.89
N GLN A 109 8.65 1.64 -0.91
CA GLN A 109 8.45 0.25 -0.56
C GLN A 109 8.23 0.14 0.95
N VAL A 110 7.14 -0.49 1.34
CA VAL A 110 6.70 -0.58 2.74
C VAL A 110 7.07 -1.94 3.32
N TYR A 111 7.52 -1.94 4.57
CA TYR A 111 7.77 -3.15 5.35
C TYR A 111 7.10 -3.04 6.71
N LEU A 112 6.46 -4.12 7.15
CA LEU A 112 5.82 -4.23 8.45
C LEU A 112 6.71 -5.07 9.37
N VAL A 113 7.02 -4.52 10.55
CA VAL A 113 7.96 -5.13 11.50
C VAL A 113 7.35 -5.21 12.90
N ASP A 114 8.00 -5.96 13.79
CA ASP A 114 7.63 -6.12 15.19
C ASP A 114 6.30 -6.85 15.42
N PHE A 115 6.35 -8.19 15.30
CA PHE A 115 5.21 -9.09 15.51
C PHE A 115 5.07 -9.56 16.98
N GLY A 116 5.76 -8.92 17.93
CA GLY A 116 5.77 -9.33 19.34
C GLY A 116 4.40 -9.32 20.03
N PHE A 117 3.43 -8.57 19.49
CA PHE A 117 2.05 -8.56 19.95
C PHE A 117 1.08 -9.32 19.04
N ALA A 118 1.54 -9.83 17.89
CA ALA A 118 0.70 -10.52 16.92
C ALA A 118 0.03 -11.77 17.50
N ARG A 119 -1.17 -12.09 16.99
CA ARG A 119 -1.91 -13.30 17.37
C ARG A 119 -2.37 -14.07 16.15
N LEU A 120 -2.37 -15.38 16.29
CA LEU A 120 -2.97 -16.35 15.39
C LEU A 120 -4.43 -16.57 15.79
N GLY A 121 -5.37 -16.27 14.88
CA GLY A 121 -6.80 -16.44 15.10
C GLY A 121 -7.45 -15.34 15.95
N GLY A 122 -8.75 -15.13 15.74
CA GLY A 122 -9.58 -14.20 16.54
C GLY A 122 -10.13 -14.80 17.84
N GLY A 123 -9.69 -16.02 18.21
CA GLY A 123 -10.23 -16.77 19.32
C GLY A 123 -9.52 -16.50 20.66
N ASP A 124 -10.29 -16.77 21.72
CA ASP A 124 -10.00 -16.80 23.15
C ASP A 124 -9.17 -15.67 23.75
N ILE A 125 -9.87 -14.96 24.60
CA ILE A 125 -9.35 -14.02 25.60
C ILE A 125 -8.42 -14.83 26.52
N ALA A 126 -7.15 -14.99 26.13
CA ALA A 126 -6.17 -15.44 27.10
C ALA A 126 -6.12 -14.37 28.18
N VAL A 127 -6.44 -14.75 29.39
CA VAL A 127 -6.44 -13.92 30.62
C VAL A 127 -5.02 -13.47 30.91
N SER A 128 -4.47 -12.57 30.08
CA SER A 128 -3.31 -11.76 30.49
C SER A 128 -3.85 -10.37 30.78
N SER A 129 -3.88 -10.04 32.04
CA SER A 129 -4.35 -8.77 32.63
C SER A 129 -3.54 -7.53 32.17
N VAL A 130 -2.68 -7.65 31.17
CA VAL A 130 -1.85 -6.57 30.66
C VAL A 130 -2.37 -6.12 29.30
N ILE A 131 -2.89 -4.90 29.25
CA ILE A 131 -3.22 -4.21 28.01
C ILE A 131 -1.92 -4.04 27.21
N LYS A 132 -1.81 -4.70 26.03
CA LYS A 132 -0.62 -4.68 25.18
C LYS A 132 -0.93 -3.89 23.91
N GLY A 133 -0.08 -2.91 23.59
CA GLY A 133 -0.16 -2.02 22.44
C GLY A 133 0.11 -0.57 22.83
N THR A 134 0.15 0.32 21.86
CA THR A 134 0.46 1.75 22.07
C THR A 134 -0.82 2.57 22.18
N LEU A 135 -1.04 3.25 23.32
CA LEU A 135 -2.20 4.11 23.53
C LEU A 135 -2.33 5.13 22.40
N GLY A 136 -3.58 5.35 21.95
CA GLY A 136 -3.90 6.24 20.82
C GLY A 136 -3.94 5.54 19.45
N PHE A 137 -3.16 4.47 19.25
CA PHE A 137 -3.27 3.59 18.08
C PHE A 137 -4.09 2.33 18.33
N MET A 138 -4.30 2.02 19.60
CA MET A 138 -5.03 0.83 20.05
C MET A 138 -6.53 1.02 19.86
N PRO A 139 -7.22 0.09 19.16
CA PRO A 139 -8.67 0.17 19.03
C PRO A 139 -9.39 -0.11 20.34
N PRO A 140 -10.62 0.44 20.54
CA PRO A 140 -11.36 0.27 21.78
C PRO A 140 -11.57 -1.18 22.21
N GLU A 141 -11.84 -2.11 21.28
CA GLU A 141 -11.98 -3.52 21.60
C GLU A 141 -10.71 -4.13 22.19
N GLN A 142 -9.52 -3.66 21.78
CA GLN A 142 -8.25 -4.10 22.36
C GLN A 142 -8.01 -3.47 23.71
N MET A 143 -8.35 -2.19 23.90
CA MET A 143 -8.26 -1.50 25.19
C MET A 143 -9.14 -2.14 26.26
N PHE A 144 -10.32 -2.62 25.88
CA PHE A 144 -11.27 -3.28 26.79
C PHE A 144 -11.13 -4.80 26.80
N ASN A 145 -10.02 -5.35 26.29
CA ASN A 145 -9.75 -6.80 26.22
C ASN A 145 -10.92 -7.61 25.63
N ARG A 146 -11.55 -7.09 24.57
CA ARG A 146 -12.63 -7.75 23.82
C ARG A 146 -12.04 -8.58 22.68
N GLN A 147 -12.88 -9.37 22.05
CA GLN A 147 -12.49 -10.17 20.88
C GLN A 147 -11.97 -9.27 19.76
N LEU A 148 -10.78 -9.58 19.26
CA LEU A 148 -10.16 -8.89 18.13
C LEU A 148 -10.58 -9.53 16.80
N SER A 149 -10.56 -8.72 15.76
CA SER A 149 -10.88 -9.13 14.39
C SER A 149 -9.91 -8.48 13.40
N ALA A 150 -10.06 -8.84 12.12
CA ALA A 150 -9.36 -8.19 11.02
C ALA A 150 -9.52 -6.65 11.04
N ALA A 151 -10.67 -6.15 11.49
CA ALA A 151 -10.97 -4.72 11.60
C ALA A 151 -10.18 -4.01 12.73
N SER A 152 -9.57 -4.74 13.65
CA SER A 152 -8.78 -4.15 14.74
C SER A 152 -7.51 -3.47 14.21
N ASP A 153 -6.78 -4.13 13.30
CA ASP A 153 -5.58 -3.55 12.68
C ASP A 153 -5.93 -2.35 11.77
N LEU A 154 -7.14 -2.31 11.22
CA LEU A 154 -7.58 -1.18 10.39
C LEU A 154 -7.72 0.11 11.19
N TYR A 155 -8.18 0.03 12.45
CA TYR A 155 -8.22 1.20 13.33
C TYR A 155 -6.80 1.75 13.57
N SER A 156 -5.87 0.88 13.94
CA SER A 156 -4.48 1.24 14.21
C SER A 156 -3.80 1.83 12.97
N LEU A 157 -4.06 1.26 11.79
CA LEU A 157 -3.59 1.82 10.52
C LEU A 157 -4.20 3.20 10.28
N GLY A 158 -5.52 3.35 10.42
CA GLY A 158 -6.21 4.64 10.25
C GLY A 158 -5.63 5.74 11.15
N ALA A 159 -5.41 5.43 12.43
CA ALA A 159 -4.77 6.36 13.38
C ALA A 159 -3.34 6.72 12.96
N THR A 160 -2.56 5.74 12.48
CA THR A 160 -1.22 5.96 11.94
C THR A 160 -1.25 6.93 10.76
N LEU A 161 -2.10 6.68 9.76
CA LEU A 161 -2.21 7.54 8.57
C LEU A 161 -2.65 8.96 8.91
N ILE A 162 -3.56 9.11 9.89
CA ILE A 162 -4.00 10.42 10.38
C ILE A 162 -2.84 11.16 11.03
N CYS A 163 -2.01 10.51 11.85
CA CYS A 163 -0.79 11.11 12.42
C CYS A 163 0.16 11.63 11.33
N LEU A 164 0.39 10.84 10.26
CA LEU A 164 1.23 11.26 9.14
C LEU A 164 0.65 12.48 8.42
N LEU A 165 -0.64 12.49 8.14
CA LEU A 165 -1.34 13.57 7.44
C LEU A 165 -1.41 14.86 8.26
N THR A 166 -1.58 14.76 9.58
CA THR A 166 -1.64 15.91 10.48
C THR A 166 -0.29 16.36 11.00
N HIS A 167 0.79 15.67 10.59
CA HIS A 167 2.15 15.86 11.11
C HIS A 167 2.22 15.77 12.65
N THR A 168 1.34 14.96 13.25
CA THR A 168 1.28 14.75 14.71
C THR A 168 2.26 13.63 15.06
N PRO A 169 3.23 13.87 15.97
CA PRO A 169 4.10 12.81 16.45
C PRO A 169 3.32 11.66 17.08
N SER A 170 3.80 10.43 16.95
CA SER A 170 3.15 9.24 17.54
C SER A 170 2.96 9.35 19.05
N THR A 171 3.88 10.04 19.75
CA THR A 171 3.80 10.33 21.19
C THR A 171 2.67 11.29 21.57
N GLU A 172 2.15 12.04 20.61
CA GLU A 172 1.14 13.08 20.80
C GLU A 172 -0.21 12.73 20.16
N VAL A 173 -0.40 11.51 19.69
CA VAL A 173 -1.66 11.08 19.04
C VAL A 173 -2.90 11.35 19.90
N GLY A 174 -2.75 11.35 21.22
CA GLY A 174 -3.82 11.66 22.17
C GLY A 174 -4.47 13.04 21.96
N VAL A 175 -3.73 14.04 21.41
CA VAL A 175 -4.30 15.38 21.14
C VAL A 175 -5.32 15.38 20.01
N LEU A 176 -5.39 14.30 19.23
CA LEU A 176 -6.38 14.11 18.17
C LEU A 176 -7.67 13.46 18.68
N ILE A 177 -7.67 12.90 19.89
CA ILE A 177 -8.79 12.14 20.46
C ILE A 177 -9.65 13.08 21.29
N ASP A 178 -10.94 13.14 20.98
CA ASP A 178 -11.91 13.94 21.72
C ASP A 178 -12.47 13.20 22.95
N ASP A 179 -13.29 13.91 23.74
CA ASP A 179 -13.95 13.38 24.95
C ASP A 179 -14.88 12.18 24.67
N THR A 180 -15.24 11.94 23.40
CA THR A 180 -16.05 10.80 22.96
C THR A 180 -15.18 9.61 22.51
N GLY A 181 -13.86 9.76 22.56
CA GLY A 181 -12.91 8.74 22.10
C GLY A 181 -12.76 8.65 20.58
N ARG A 182 -13.22 9.68 19.83
CA ARG A 182 -13.10 9.76 18.36
C ARG A 182 -11.86 10.55 17.98
N ILE A 183 -11.22 10.14 16.90
CA ILE A 183 -10.08 10.87 16.33
C ILE A 183 -10.60 12.00 15.45
N ASN A 184 -10.34 13.26 15.86
CA ASN A 184 -10.70 14.47 15.14
C ASN A 184 -9.50 15.06 14.41
N PHE A 185 -9.55 15.10 13.07
CA PHE A 185 -8.43 15.54 12.22
C PHE A 185 -8.83 16.46 11.07
N GLN A 186 -10.11 16.51 10.69
CA GLN A 186 -10.60 17.16 9.46
C GLN A 186 -10.20 18.63 9.34
N GLN A 187 -10.25 19.37 10.45
CA GLN A 187 -9.92 20.80 10.46
C GLN A 187 -8.43 21.08 10.26
N ARG A 188 -7.58 20.06 10.50
CA ARG A 188 -6.13 20.17 10.35
C ARG A 188 -5.66 19.97 8.92
N ILE A 189 -6.51 19.39 8.05
CA ILE A 189 -6.16 19.01 6.67
C ILE A 189 -7.32 19.37 5.73
N PRO A 190 -7.62 20.68 5.55
CA PRO A 190 -8.78 21.14 4.78
C PRO A 190 -8.68 20.86 3.28
N GLU A 191 -7.48 20.60 2.76
CA GLU A 191 -7.20 20.31 1.35
C GLU A 191 -7.59 18.90 0.92
N LEU A 192 -7.80 17.97 1.89
CA LEU A 192 -8.14 16.60 1.55
C LEU A 192 -9.53 16.50 0.90
N ASN A 193 -9.62 15.55 -0.03
CA ASN A 193 -10.90 15.17 -0.64
C ASN A 193 -11.85 14.61 0.43
N PRO A 194 -13.13 15.03 0.43
CA PRO A 194 -14.13 14.51 1.37
C PRO A 194 -14.29 12.99 1.36
N ASP A 195 -14.07 12.32 0.22
CA ASP A 195 -14.14 10.86 0.12
C ASP A 195 -12.98 10.20 0.87
N PHE A 196 -11.78 10.78 0.79
CA PHE A 196 -10.63 10.29 1.53
C PHE A 196 -10.79 10.52 3.04
N ILE A 197 -11.36 11.67 3.42
CA ILE A 197 -11.71 11.94 4.83
C ILE A 197 -12.71 10.90 5.34
N ARG A 198 -13.79 10.60 4.58
CA ARG A 198 -14.78 9.58 4.99
C ARG A 198 -14.17 8.19 5.09
N TRP A 199 -13.26 7.84 4.18
CA TRP A 199 -12.53 6.58 4.23
C TRP A 199 -11.72 6.47 5.52
N LEU A 200 -10.92 7.50 5.87
CA LEU A 200 -10.15 7.56 7.12
C LEU A 200 -11.05 7.48 8.35
N GLN A 201 -12.17 8.21 8.36
CA GLN A 201 -13.15 8.16 9.46
C GLN A 201 -13.70 6.75 9.67
N LYS A 202 -14.02 6.05 8.57
CA LYS A 202 -14.51 4.66 8.64
C LYS A 202 -13.41 3.71 9.16
N MET A 203 -12.15 3.95 8.85
CA MET A 203 -11.02 3.19 9.41
C MET A 203 -10.93 3.30 10.93
N VAL A 204 -11.10 4.52 11.48
CA VAL A 204 -10.95 4.79 12.92
C VAL A 204 -12.29 4.87 13.69
N GLU A 205 -13.36 4.32 13.13
CA GLU A 205 -14.65 4.28 13.83
C GLU A 205 -14.52 3.45 15.11
N PRO A 206 -14.87 4.00 16.30
CA PRO A 206 -14.72 3.30 17.57
C PRO A 206 -15.50 1.98 17.63
N ASN A 207 -16.71 1.93 17.06
CA ASN A 207 -17.47 0.71 16.96
C ASN A 207 -16.96 -0.15 15.78
N VAL A 208 -16.39 -1.31 16.09
CA VAL A 208 -15.83 -2.25 15.11
C VAL A 208 -16.82 -2.65 14.01
N GLN A 209 -18.12 -2.70 14.29
CA GLN A 209 -19.16 -3.05 13.32
C GLN A 209 -19.38 -1.98 12.24
N ASN A 210 -18.95 -0.75 12.49
CA ASN A 210 -19.10 0.36 11.55
C ASN A 210 -17.80 0.58 10.72
N ARG A 211 -16.72 -0.17 11.00
CA ARG A 211 -15.48 -0.14 10.20
C ARG A 211 -15.61 -0.98 8.93
N TYR A 212 -14.56 -0.98 8.13
CA TYR A 212 -14.38 -2.02 7.11
C TYR A 212 -14.18 -3.36 7.81
N ALA A 213 -14.77 -4.43 7.26
CA ALA A 213 -14.71 -5.75 7.88
C ALA A 213 -13.31 -6.37 7.82
N ASN A 214 -12.54 -6.05 6.78
CA ASN A 214 -11.20 -6.60 6.53
C ASN A 214 -10.37 -5.65 5.66
N ALA A 215 -9.09 -6.00 5.48
CA ALA A 215 -8.15 -5.19 4.70
C ALA A 215 -8.52 -5.09 3.22
N ASN A 216 -9.08 -6.15 2.63
CA ASN A 216 -9.49 -6.14 1.24
C ASN A 216 -10.62 -5.12 0.99
N GLU A 217 -11.66 -5.13 1.83
CA GLU A 217 -12.76 -4.15 1.72
C GLU A 217 -12.25 -2.70 1.84
N ALA A 218 -11.32 -2.44 2.76
CA ALA A 218 -10.73 -1.12 2.93
C ALA A 218 -9.85 -0.71 1.74
N LEU A 219 -9.10 -1.67 1.18
CA LEU A 219 -8.25 -1.48 0.00
C LEU A 219 -9.09 -1.13 -1.24
N ASP A 220 -10.12 -1.94 -1.53
CA ASP A 220 -11.01 -1.75 -2.68
C ASP A 220 -11.71 -0.38 -2.61
N ALA A 221 -12.12 0.03 -1.40
CA ALA A 221 -12.71 1.34 -1.18
C ALA A 221 -11.71 2.50 -1.39
N LEU A 222 -10.40 2.30 -1.08
CA LEU A 222 -9.38 3.34 -1.18
C LEU A 222 -8.90 3.57 -2.62
N VAL A 223 -8.78 2.51 -3.41
CA VAL A 223 -8.20 2.56 -4.76
C VAL A 223 -8.76 3.71 -5.61
N PRO A 224 -10.09 3.90 -5.79
CA PRO A 224 -10.65 4.92 -6.65
C PRO A 224 -10.59 6.34 -6.07
N ILE A 225 -10.24 6.52 -4.79
CA ILE A 225 -10.33 7.80 -4.11
C ILE A 225 -9.16 8.71 -4.51
N LYS A 226 -9.46 9.91 -5.00
CA LYS A 226 -8.48 11.00 -5.14
C LYS A 226 -8.22 11.64 -3.77
N VAL A 227 -6.96 11.88 -3.44
CA VAL A 227 -6.57 12.32 -2.10
C VAL A 227 -6.86 13.79 -1.85
N LEU A 228 -6.53 14.64 -2.83
CA LEU A 228 -6.75 16.09 -2.74
C LEU A 228 -8.07 16.50 -3.38
N ARG A 229 -8.62 17.61 -2.89
CA ARG A 229 -9.76 18.26 -3.55
C ARG A 229 -9.34 18.69 -4.95
N PRO A 230 -10.21 18.54 -5.97
CA PRO A 230 -9.94 19.14 -7.26
C PRO A 230 -9.76 20.66 -7.06
N SER A 231 -8.64 21.19 -7.52
CA SER A 231 -8.42 22.65 -7.53
C SER A 231 -9.61 23.31 -8.22
N PRO A 232 -10.20 24.37 -7.63
CA PRO A 232 -11.24 25.11 -8.33
C PRO A 232 -10.61 25.61 -9.64
N LYS A 233 -11.10 25.08 -10.79
CA LYS A 233 -10.72 25.62 -12.09
C LYS A 233 -11.05 27.11 -12.01
N THR A 234 -10.04 27.97 -12.01
CA THR A 234 -10.21 29.41 -12.11
C THR A 234 -11.00 29.62 -13.39
N GLN A 235 -12.32 29.83 -13.25
CA GLN A 235 -13.12 30.29 -14.36
C GLN A 235 -12.56 31.67 -14.68
N VAL A 236 -11.73 31.74 -15.72
CA VAL A 236 -11.41 32.98 -16.35
C VAL A 236 -12.74 33.49 -16.92
N THR A 237 -13.47 34.24 -16.12
CA THR A 237 -14.63 35.00 -16.60
C THR A 237 -14.08 35.96 -17.63
N LYS A 238 -14.26 35.62 -18.91
CA LYS A 238 -14.11 36.58 -20.00
C LYS A 238 -15.12 37.68 -19.71
N LYS A 239 -14.67 38.80 -19.11
CA LYS A 239 -15.41 40.03 -19.10
C LYS A 239 -15.56 40.42 -20.57
N VAL A 240 -16.75 40.17 -21.10
CA VAL A 240 -17.16 40.71 -22.40
C VAL A 240 -17.25 42.20 -22.22
N LEU A 241 -16.27 42.92 -22.75
CA LEU A 241 -16.32 44.38 -22.88
C LEU A 241 -17.24 44.68 -24.07
N PRO A 242 -18.23 45.59 -23.95
CA PRO A 242 -19.12 45.93 -25.08
C PRO A 242 -18.32 46.63 -26.18
N SER A 243 -18.53 46.15 -27.40
CA SER A 243 -17.92 46.62 -28.63
C SER A 243 -18.22 48.07 -28.90
N LEU A 244 -17.18 48.88 -29.12
CA LEU A 244 -17.27 50.08 -29.96
C LEU A 244 -16.74 49.71 -31.35
N VAL A 245 -17.59 49.94 -32.32
CA VAL A 245 -17.32 49.77 -33.76
C VAL A 245 -16.25 50.76 -34.19
N GLY A 246 -15.20 50.30 -34.84
CA GLY A 246 -14.19 51.12 -35.49
C GLY A 246 -13.32 50.30 -36.41
N LEU A 247 -13.43 50.59 -37.68
CA LEU A 247 -12.83 49.99 -38.91
C LEU A 247 -11.31 49.78 -38.84
N THR A 248 -10.90 48.73 -39.59
CA THR A 248 -9.61 48.51 -40.25
C THR A 248 -8.39 48.14 -39.44
N THR A 249 -7.93 46.94 -39.57
CA THR A 249 -6.74 46.45 -40.29
C THR A 249 -6.55 44.96 -40.08
N LEU A 250 -6.35 44.27 -41.16
CA LEU A 250 -6.03 42.85 -41.28
C LEU A 250 -4.68 42.62 -40.63
N SER A 251 -4.66 41.99 -39.45
CA SER A 251 -3.47 41.39 -38.85
C SER A 251 -3.73 39.89 -38.63
N PHE A 252 -3.09 39.08 -39.44
CA PHE A 252 -3.01 37.64 -39.26
C PHE A 252 -2.39 37.32 -37.89
N ILE A 253 -3.21 37.03 -36.93
CA ILE A 253 -2.77 36.33 -35.73
C ILE A 253 -2.75 34.84 -36.11
N VAL A 254 -1.54 34.34 -36.40
CA VAL A 254 -1.28 32.90 -36.48
C VAL A 254 -1.49 32.34 -35.07
N PHE A 255 -2.67 31.79 -34.88
CA PHE A 255 -2.91 30.88 -33.73
C PHE A 255 -2.10 29.61 -34.02
N THR A 256 -0.90 29.52 -33.47
CA THR A 256 -0.20 28.27 -33.32
C THR A 256 -1.01 27.41 -32.34
N LEU A 257 -1.96 26.68 -32.86
CA LEU A 257 -2.44 25.45 -32.23
C LEU A 257 -1.23 24.54 -32.10
N VAL A 258 -0.66 24.50 -30.90
CA VAL A 258 0.21 23.38 -30.52
C VAL A 258 -0.71 22.16 -30.50
N ARG A 259 -0.90 21.53 -31.64
CA ARG A 259 -1.34 20.15 -31.72
C ARG A 259 -0.21 19.35 -31.08
N VAL A 260 -0.42 18.94 -29.83
CA VAL A 260 0.28 17.77 -29.30
C VAL A 260 -0.06 16.65 -30.27
N LYS A 261 0.90 16.29 -31.13
CA LYS A 261 0.76 15.11 -31.98
C LYS A 261 0.58 13.93 -31.04
N PRO A 262 -0.45 13.09 -31.25
CA PRO A 262 -0.47 11.81 -30.56
C PRO A 262 0.84 11.10 -30.95
N PHE A 263 1.63 10.74 -29.97
CA PHE A 263 2.79 9.89 -30.16
C PHE A 263 2.26 8.52 -30.58
N PHE A 264 2.39 8.19 -31.88
CA PHE A 264 2.14 6.84 -32.35
C PHE A 264 3.32 5.97 -31.92
N PHE A 265 3.11 5.17 -30.90
CA PHE A 265 4.06 4.15 -30.47
C PHE A 265 4.03 2.99 -31.48
N ASN A 266 4.83 3.07 -32.56
CA ASN A 266 5.07 1.94 -33.45
C ASN A 266 6.16 1.07 -32.82
N ASN A 267 5.84 -0.20 -32.51
CA ASN A 267 6.74 -1.26 -32.04
C ASN A 267 7.21 -1.19 -30.59
N ILE A 268 6.30 -1.06 -29.65
CA ILE A 268 6.62 -1.37 -28.26
C ILE A 268 6.64 -2.89 -28.08
N ASP A 269 7.79 -3.44 -27.69
CA ASP A 269 7.93 -4.87 -27.43
C ASP A 269 7.57 -5.18 -25.97
N VAL A 270 6.59 -6.08 -25.78
CA VAL A 270 6.21 -6.60 -24.45
C VAL A 270 6.76 -8.01 -24.32
N THR A 271 7.67 -8.18 -23.40
CA THR A 271 8.24 -9.48 -23.04
C THR A 271 7.55 -10.02 -21.80
N VAL A 272 7.08 -11.26 -21.87
CA VAL A 272 6.42 -11.94 -20.73
C VAL A 272 7.25 -13.15 -20.32
N THR A 273 7.47 -13.31 -19.02
CA THR A 273 8.30 -14.40 -18.49
C THR A 273 7.92 -14.78 -17.05
N THR A 274 8.04 -16.05 -16.70
CA THR A 274 7.98 -16.54 -15.32
C THR A 274 9.36 -16.55 -14.65
N ASN A 275 10.43 -16.37 -15.47
CA ASN A 275 11.80 -16.30 -14.98
C ASN A 275 12.53 -15.23 -15.78
N LEU A 276 13.15 -14.25 -15.15
CA LEU A 276 13.81 -13.07 -15.73
C LEU A 276 14.81 -13.33 -16.90
N LYS A 277 14.94 -14.59 -17.35
CA LYS A 277 15.89 -15.03 -18.37
C LYS A 277 15.30 -15.52 -19.71
N SER A 278 13.97 -15.63 -19.88
CA SER A 278 13.41 -16.13 -21.15
C SER A 278 12.04 -15.49 -21.48
N SER A 279 11.80 -15.16 -22.76
CA SER A 279 10.53 -14.64 -23.25
C SER A 279 9.75 -15.73 -23.99
N THR A 280 8.48 -15.95 -23.64
CA THR A 280 7.61 -16.93 -24.29
C THR A 280 6.18 -16.42 -24.46
N ARG A 281 5.47 -16.93 -25.51
CA ARG A 281 4.04 -16.68 -25.72
C ARG A 281 3.15 -17.64 -24.93
N LEU A 282 3.71 -18.80 -24.54
CA LEU A 282 3.02 -19.85 -23.76
C LEU A 282 3.61 -19.86 -22.36
N ILE A 283 2.81 -19.64 -21.36
CA ILE A 283 3.22 -19.68 -19.95
C ILE A 283 2.60 -20.93 -19.32
N ARG A 284 3.46 -21.84 -18.86
CA ARG A 284 3.04 -22.98 -18.03
C ARG A 284 3.26 -22.63 -16.57
N ILE A 285 2.19 -22.69 -15.81
CA ILE A 285 2.25 -22.51 -14.36
C ILE A 285 2.71 -23.81 -13.72
N SER A 286 3.86 -23.78 -13.07
CA SER A 286 4.46 -24.96 -12.43
C SER A 286 4.43 -24.91 -10.90
N LYS A 287 4.10 -23.74 -10.34
CA LYS A 287 4.05 -23.49 -8.89
C LYS A 287 2.74 -22.80 -8.53
N ASN A 288 2.38 -22.83 -7.26
CA ASN A 288 1.19 -22.16 -6.74
C ASN A 288 1.57 -21.32 -5.51
N PRO A 289 1.50 -19.94 -5.59
CA PRO A 289 1.34 -19.14 -6.81
C PRO A 289 2.62 -19.06 -7.65
N GLU A 290 2.50 -18.75 -8.94
CA GLU A 290 3.64 -18.44 -9.81
C GLU A 290 3.59 -16.99 -10.26
N ARG A 291 4.72 -16.27 -10.12
CA ARG A 291 4.82 -14.88 -10.53
C ARG A 291 5.11 -14.73 -12.00
N ILE A 292 4.24 -14.03 -12.71
CA ILE A 292 4.40 -13.68 -14.11
C ILE A 292 4.89 -12.23 -14.20
N TYR A 293 5.97 -12.00 -14.92
CA TYR A 293 6.55 -10.68 -15.13
C TYR A 293 6.26 -10.19 -16.55
N PHE A 294 5.87 -8.93 -16.66
CA PHE A 294 5.68 -8.21 -17.92
C PHE A 294 6.73 -7.12 -18.02
N SER A 295 7.59 -7.17 -19.01
CA SER A 295 8.56 -6.11 -19.31
C SER A 295 8.14 -5.40 -20.59
N VAL A 296 8.03 -4.09 -20.50
CA VAL A 296 7.68 -3.22 -21.63
C VAL A 296 8.88 -2.34 -21.93
N LYS A 297 9.45 -2.47 -23.13
CA LYS A 297 10.49 -1.56 -23.60
C LYS A 297 9.84 -0.33 -24.19
N LEU A 298 10.22 0.83 -23.71
CA LEU A 298 9.72 2.14 -24.12
C LEU A 298 10.84 2.87 -24.90
N PRO A 299 10.91 2.75 -26.23
CA PRO A 299 11.90 3.49 -27.01
C PRO A 299 11.47 4.95 -27.17
N ASP A 300 12.47 5.84 -27.16
CA ASP A 300 12.38 7.24 -27.61
C ASP A 300 11.31 8.14 -26.99
N LEU A 301 10.91 7.88 -25.74
CA LEU A 301 10.14 8.86 -24.99
C LEU A 301 11.03 10.04 -24.58
N PRO A 302 10.53 11.30 -24.65
CA PRO A 302 11.24 12.45 -24.12
C PRO A 302 11.58 12.25 -22.64
N GLN A 303 12.66 12.86 -22.18
CA GLN A 303 12.97 12.89 -20.75
C GLN A 303 11.85 13.61 -20.00
N GLY A 304 11.37 13.03 -18.93
CA GLY A 304 10.27 13.57 -18.14
C GLY A 304 9.63 12.56 -17.20
N ASP A 305 8.63 13.03 -16.50
CA ASP A 305 7.80 12.22 -15.61
C ASP A 305 6.53 11.82 -16.34
N TYR A 306 6.17 10.53 -16.27
CA TYR A 306 4.99 9.93 -16.88
C TYR A 306 4.22 9.10 -15.88
N ASP A 307 2.90 9.18 -15.92
CA ASP A 307 2.05 8.26 -15.17
C ASP A 307 1.89 6.96 -15.99
N SER A 308 2.26 5.83 -15.41
CA SER A 308 2.14 4.52 -16.06
C SER A 308 1.15 3.62 -15.35
N ALA A 309 0.44 2.79 -16.11
CA ALA A 309 -0.45 1.78 -15.58
C ALA A 309 -0.33 0.46 -16.35
N CYS A 310 -0.43 -0.64 -15.60
CA CYS A 310 -0.55 -1.98 -16.15
C CYS A 310 -1.93 -2.52 -15.83
N GLN A 311 -2.56 -3.17 -16.78
CA GLN A 311 -3.82 -3.87 -16.59
C GLN A 311 -3.71 -5.28 -17.14
N LEU A 312 -4.24 -6.25 -16.42
CA LEU A 312 -4.29 -7.65 -16.83
C LEU A 312 -5.74 -8.13 -16.82
N PHE A 313 -6.17 -8.66 -17.94
CA PHE A 313 -7.52 -9.19 -18.14
C PHE A 313 -7.46 -10.70 -18.34
N ASP A 314 -8.38 -11.44 -17.73
CA ASP A 314 -8.54 -12.87 -17.97
C ASP A 314 -9.18 -13.17 -19.33
N GLU A 315 -9.40 -14.47 -19.62
CA GLU A 315 -10.04 -14.95 -20.86
C GLU A 315 -11.46 -14.38 -21.04
N SER A 316 -12.17 -14.09 -19.95
CA SER A 316 -13.51 -13.50 -19.96
C SER A 316 -13.51 -11.99 -20.15
N GLY A 317 -12.33 -11.37 -20.23
CA GLY A 317 -12.16 -9.92 -20.30
C GLY A 317 -12.37 -9.20 -18.97
N ILE A 318 -12.33 -9.92 -17.85
CA ILE A 318 -12.42 -9.34 -16.51
C ILE A 318 -11.04 -8.83 -16.08
N LEU A 319 -10.97 -7.61 -15.55
CA LEU A 319 -9.75 -7.05 -14.99
C LEU A 319 -9.38 -7.78 -13.70
N VAL A 320 -8.30 -8.55 -13.73
CA VAL A 320 -7.82 -9.36 -12.61
C VAL A 320 -6.59 -8.79 -11.92
N GLY A 321 -5.86 -7.91 -12.60
CA GLY A 321 -4.68 -7.25 -12.02
C GLY A 321 -4.49 -5.84 -12.56
N MET A 322 -4.08 -4.92 -11.67
CA MET A 322 -3.76 -3.54 -12.02
C MET A 322 -2.59 -3.05 -11.18
N GLY A 323 -1.64 -2.39 -11.86
CA GLY A 323 -0.55 -1.66 -11.23
C GLY A 323 -0.43 -0.26 -11.80
N GLN A 324 -0.07 0.71 -10.97
CA GLN A 324 0.21 2.08 -11.40
C GLN A 324 1.52 2.54 -10.79
N SER A 325 2.32 3.26 -11.57
CA SER A 325 3.56 3.87 -11.09
C SER A 325 3.87 5.14 -11.86
N ARG A 326 4.68 6.01 -11.26
CA ARG A 326 5.24 7.15 -11.95
C ARG A 326 6.62 6.78 -12.48
N LEU A 327 6.84 6.98 -13.77
CA LEU A 327 8.10 6.73 -14.44
C LEU A 327 8.83 8.06 -14.63
N THR A 328 10.07 8.14 -14.14
CA THR A 328 10.97 9.27 -14.44
C THR A 328 11.99 8.79 -15.48
N LEU A 329 11.83 9.23 -16.70
CA LEU A 329 12.71 8.83 -17.81
C LEU A 329 13.92 9.76 -17.88
N SER A 330 15.10 9.20 -17.61
CA SER A 330 16.39 9.91 -17.68
C SER A 330 17.30 9.44 -18.82
N ALA A 331 16.95 8.36 -19.51
CA ALA A 331 17.74 7.74 -20.58
C ALA A 331 16.89 7.48 -21.85
N LYS A 332 17.56 7.25 -22.97
CA LYS A 332 16.92 7.02 -24.28
C LYS A 332 16.17 5.69 -24.39
N GLU A 333 16.53 4.70 -23.58
CA GLU A 333 15.84 3.41 -23.50
C GLU A 333 15.43 3.16 -22.05
N PHE A 334 14.18 2.88 -21.84
CA PHE A 334 13.61 2.56 -20.54
C PHE A 334 12.79 1.27 -20.64
N SER A 335 12.82 0.47 -19.55
CA SER A 335 11.98 -0.72 -19.45
C SER A 335 11.12 -0.60 -18.20
N ALA A 336 9.81 -0.62 -18.37
CA ALA A 336 8.86 -0.71 -17.28
C ALA A 336 8.57 -2.18 -16.97
N TRP A 337 8.31 -2.47 -15.71
CA TRP A 337 8.04 -3.81 -15.22
C TRP A 337 6.74 -3.85 -14.44
N CYS A 338 5.93 -4.87 -14.73
CA CYS A 338 4.75 -5.23 -13.95
C CYS A 338 4.80 -6.72 -13.64
N TRP A 339 4.08 -7.14 -12.63
CA TRP A 339 3.96 -8.57 -12.31
C TRP A 339 2.56 -8.90 -11.83
N TYR A 340 2.21 -10.18 -11.93
CA TYR A 340 0.99 -10.76 -11.41
C TYR A 340 1.30 -12.11 -10.79
N ASP A 341 0.79 -12.36 -9.59
CA ASP A 341 0.93 -13.64 -8.89
C ASP A 341 -0.25 -14.54 -9.26
N PHE A 342 -0.03 -15.42 -10.23
CA PHE A 342 -1.05 -16.34 -10.73
C PHE A 342 -1.32 -17.46 -9.72
N ASN A 343 -2.58 -17.63 -9.35
CA ASN A 343 -3.03 -18.69 -8.46
C ASN A 343 -3.97 -19.66 -9.20
N PRO A 344 -3.54 -20.89 -9.55
CA PRO A 344 -4.33 -21.83 -10.33
C PRO A 344 -5.62 -22.32 -9.65
N ASN A 345 -5.82 -22.02 -8.36
CA ASN A 345 -7.07 -22.31 -7.65
C ASN A 345 -8.15 -21.23 -7.89
N ILE A 346 -7.77 -20.06 -8.38
CA ILE A 346 -8.64 -18.90 -8.60
C ILE A 346 -8.63 -18.50 -10.06
N ASP A 347 -7.43 -18.43 -10.64
CA ASP A 347 -7.17 -17.95 -11.99
C ASP A 347 -7.32 -19.11 -12.99
N GLN A 348 -8.12 -18.91 -14.03
CA GLN A 348 -8.38 -19.95 -15.02
C GLN A 348 -7.31 -19.97 -16.12
N SER A 349 -7.07 -21.16 -16.68
CA SER A 349 -6.30 -21.28 -17.93
C SER A 349 -7.02 -20.58 -19.06
N GLY A 350 -6.30 -20.03 -20.03
CA GLY A 350 -6.90 -19.40 -21.20
C GLY A 350 -6.06 -18.25 -21.75
N ASP A 351 -6.66 -17.45 -22.62
CA ASP A 351 -6.02 -16.30 -23.26
C ASP A 351 -6.18 -15.06 -22.38
N TRP A 352 -5.09 -14.61 -21.81
CA TRP A 352 -5.04 -13.44 -20.96
C TRP A 352 -4.45 -12.25 -21.71
N THR A 353 -4.98 -11.05 -21.47
CA THR A 353 -4.55 -9.83 -22.14
C THR A 353 -3.91 -8.85 -21.16
N PHE A 354 -2.64 -8.59 -21.38
CA PHE A 354 -1.90 -7.53 -20.69
C PHE A 354 -1.96 -6.23 -21.51
N LYS A 355 -2.22 -5.11 -20.83
CA LYS A 355 -2.20 -3.76 -21.39
C LYS A 355 -1.31 -2.85 -20.57
N PHE A 356 -0.57 -1.98 -21.26
CA PHE A 356 0.27 -0.98 -20.61
C PHE A 356 -0.10 0.42 -21.10
N PHE A 357 -0.20 1.35 -20.17
CA PHE A 357 -0.63 2.72 -20.40
C PHE A 357 0.45 3.71 -19.98
N ILE A 358 0.54 4.84 -20.65
CA ILE A 358 1.31 6.03 -20.28
C ILE A 358 0.38 7.22 -20.38
N ASP A 359 0.28 8.03 -19.30
CA ASP A 359 -0.60 9.19 -19.21
C ASP A 359 -2.05 8.89 -19.65
N ASN A 360 -2.55 7.70 -19.28
CA ASN A 360 -3.86 7.13 -19.64
C ASN A 360 -4.05 6.74 -21.11
N GLU A 361 -3.00 6.77 -21.94
CA GLU A 361 -3.06 6.27 -23.30
C GLU A 361 -2.50 4.83 -23.35
N GLU A 362 -3.23 3.89 -23.98
CA GLU A 362 -2.77 2.53 -24.20
C GLU A 362 -1.60 2.54 -25.17
N VAL A 363 -0.40 2.16 -24.71
CA VAL A 363 0.82 2.19 -25.50
C VAL A 363 1.31 0.80 -25.90
N ALA A 364 0.89 -0.24 -25.17
CA ALA A 364 1.24 -1.62 -25.49
C ALA A 364 0.13 -2.59 -25.05
N GLN A 365 -0.05 -3.65 -25.83
CA GLN A 365 -0.93 -4.77 -25.51
C GLN A 365 -0.26 -6.09 -25.87
N LYS A 366 -0.44 -7.12 -25.05
CA LYS A 366 0.05 -8.48 -25.30
C LYS A 366 -0.95 -9.51 -24.82
N THR A 367 -1.34 -10.43 -25.70
CA THR A 367 -2.10 -11.62 -25.32
C THR A 367 -1.14 -12.78 -25.09
N LEU A 368 -1.34 -13.52 -24.01
CA LEU A 368 -0.57 -14.69 -23.62
C LEU A 368 -1.54 -15.83 -23.29
N HIS A 369 -1.13 -17.05 -23.61
CA HIS A 369 -1.88 -18.24 -23.30
C HIS A 369 -1.34 -18.88 -22.02
N ILE A 370 -2.16 -18.91 -20.96
CA ILE A 370 -1.81 -19.50 -19.66
C ILE A 370 -2.38 -20.91 -19.58
N VAL A 371 -1.53 -21.88 -19.24
CA VAL A 371 -1.91 -23.27 -19.05
C VAL A 371 -1.59 -23.66 -17.61
N THR A 372 -2.60 -24.06 -16.87
CA THR A 372 -2.44 -24.71 -15.55
C THR A 372 -2.19 -26.21 -15.74
N PRO A 373 -1.55 -26.87 -14.76
CA PRO A 373 -1.28 -28.32 -14.79
C PRO A 373 -2.54 -29.16 -14.95
#